data_0ae4ae83d07636f2f422fdb57d98adb3
#
_entry.id   0ae4ae83d07636f2f422fdb57d98adb3
#
_cell.length_a   1.000
_cell.length_b   1.000
_cell.length_c   1.000
_cell.angle_alpha   90.00
_cell.angle_beta   90.00
_cell.angle_gamma   90.00
#
_symmetry.space_group_name_H-M   'P 1'
#
loop_
_entity.id
_entity.type
_entity.pdbx_description
1 polymer ?
#
loop_
_entity_poly.entity_id
_entity_poly.type
_entity_poly.pdbx_seq_one_letter_code
_entity_poly.pdbx_strand_id
1 'polypeptide(L)'
;DESVIGSIAAGTKEDIDLAVASAKEAFKTFGFSSKEERIKLLENIISEYEKRSEELAKTISEEMGAPLWLSNVAQVTSGLSHFKDTLEVLKTFEFEGIENNYLVRREPIGVIGMITPWNWPMNQMCTKVASAIASGCTMVLKPSEITPFCGIIFAEILDAAKVPPGVFNL
;
A
#
# COMPACT_ATOMS: atom_id res chain seq x y z
N ASP A 1 -4.09 22.31 18.70
CA ASP A 1 -3.55 22.91 19.93
C ASP A 1 -2.01 22.87 19.94
N GLU A 2 -1.38 22.41 18.87
CA GLU A 2 0.08 22.29 18.68
C GLU A 2 0.78 21.36 19.69
N SER A 3 0.05 20.49 20.38
CA SER A 3 0.65 19.48 21.25
C SER A 3 1.38 18.42 20.42
N VAL A 4 2.54 17.98 20.90
CA VAL A 4 3.32 16.92 20.26
C VAL A 4 2.62 15.57 20.49
N ILE A 5 2.13 14.95 19.42
CA ILE A 5 1.50 13.61 19.48
C ILE A 5 2.48 12.46 19.30
N GLY A 6 3.68 12.74 18.80
CA GLY A 6 4.73 11.74 18.62
C GLY A 6 5.90 12.27 17.81
N SER A 7 6.84 11.39 17.52
CA SER A 7 8.01 11.67 16.68
C SER A 7 8.28 10.51 15.72
N ILE A 8 8.80 10.82 14.53
CA ILE A 8 9.24 9.84 13.55
C ILE A 8 10.69 10.09 13.16
N ALA A 9 11.35 9.08 12.61
CA ALA A 9 12.65 9.26 11.99
C ALA A 9 12.54 10.13 10.73
N ALA A 10 13.45 11.08 10.57
CA ALA A 10 13.60 11.81 9.31
C ALA A 10 14.47 10.98 8.37
N GLY A 11 13.87 10.47 7.30
CA GLY A 11 14.60 9.70 6.28
C GLY A 11 15.62 10.53 5.55
N THR A 12 16.75 9.92 5.26
CA THR A 12 17.87 10.51 4.49
C THR A 12 17.89 9.96 3.06
N LYS A 13 18.82 10.49 2.23
CA LYS A 13 19.05 9.92 0.90
C LYS A 13 19.53 8.48 0.97
N GLU A 14 20.36 8.17 1.95
CA GLU A 14 20.89 6.83 2.20
C GLU A 14 19.78 5.83 2.54
N ASP A 15 18.77 6.24 3.31
CA ASP A 15 17.59 5.42 3.62
C ASP A 15 16.77 5.11 2.37
N ILE A 16 16.62 6.10 1.47
CA ILE A 16 15.95 5.89 0.18
C ILE A 16 16.74 4.89 -0.68
N ASP A 17 18.06 5.04 -0.75
CA ASP A 17 18.92 4.13 -1.53
C ASP A 17 18.81 2.68 -0.99
N LEU A 18 18.77 2.49 0.34
CA LEU A 18 18.54 1.20 0.98
C LEU A 18 17.15 0.62 0.67
N ALA A 19 16.10 1.43 0.77
CA ALA A 19 14.73 1.01 0.45
C ALA A 19 14.60 0.58 -1.01
N VAL A 20 15.20 1.33 -1.93
CA VAL A 20 15.22 0.98 -3.37
C VAL A 20 16.02 -0.30 -3.62
N ALA A 21 17.15 -0.50 -2.94
CA ALA A 21 17.94 -1.72 -3.06
C ALA A 21 17.15 -2.94 -2.55
N SER A 22 16.47 -2.81 -1.40
CA SER A 22 15.58 -3.83 -0.84
C SER A 22 14.43 -4.17 -1.82
N ALA A 23 13.78 -3.15 -2.38
CA ALA A 23 12.70 -3.34 -3.35
C ALA A 23 13.18 -4.03 -4.63
N LYS A 24 14.36 -3.69 -5.15
CA LYS A 24 14.97 -4.35 -6.32
C LYS A 24 15.30 -5.81 -6.06
N GLU A 25 15.78 -6.14 -4.86
CA GLU A 25 16.08 -7.54 -4.51
C GLU A 25 14.79 -8.35 -4.42
N ALA A 26 13.76 -7.82 -3.72
CA ALA A 26 12.46 -8.47 -3.61
C ALA A 26 11.76 -8.66 -4.97
N PHE A 27 11.96 -7.73 -5.90
CA PHE A 27 11.38 -7.83 -7.24
C PHE A 27 11.85 -9.06 -8.02
N LYS A 28 13.05 -9.56 -7.77
CA LYS A 28 13.59 -10.76 -8.44
C LYS A 28 12.75 -12.01 -8.22
N THR A 29 11.98 -12.05 -7.15
CA THR A 29 11.05 -13.15 -6.83
C THR A 29 9.60 -12.71 -6.95
N PHE A 30 9.22 -11.58 -6.35
CA PHE A 30 7.84 -11.12 -6.33
C PHE A 30 7.31 -10.75 -7.72
N GLY A 31 8.16 -10.25 -8.61
CA GLY A 31 7.81 -9.96 -10.01
C GLY A 31 7.35 -11.19 -10.80
N PHE A 32 7.67 -12.39 -10.34
CA PHE A 32 7.26 -13.68 -10.92
C PHE A 32 6.19 -14.40 -10.09
N SER A 33 5.63 -13.75 -9.06
CA SER A 33 4.53 -14.31 -8.28
C SER A 33 3.31 -14.58 -9.15
N SER A 34 2.61 -15.66 -8.87
CA SER A 34 1.38 -16.01 -9.58
C SER A 34 0.23 -15.06 -9.25
N LYS A 35 -0.80 -15.04 -10.10
CA LYS A 35 -2.04 -14.31 -9.83
C LYS A 35 -2.68 -14.76 -8.52
N GLU A 36 -2.68 -16.05 -8.26
CA GLU A 36 -3.25 -16.69 -7.06
C GLU A 36 -2.53 -16.27 -5.78
N GLU A 37 -1.19 -16.20 -5.80
CA GLU A 37 -0.40 -15.69 -4.66
C GLU A 37 -0.73 -14.23 -4.35
N ARG A 38 -0.88 -13.38 -5.38
CA ARG A 38 -1.24 -11.97 -5.21
C ARG A 38 -2.68 -11.78 -4.74
N ILE A 39 -3.63 -12.61 -5.23
CA ILE A 39 -5.01 -12.66 -4.73
C ILE A 39 -5.00 -12.97 -3.23
N LYS A 40 -4.30 -14.04 -2.83
CA LYS A 40 -4.21 -14.44 -1.42
C LYS A 40 -3.59 -13.36 -0.55
N LEU A 41 -2.58 -12.66 -1.07
CA LEU A 41 -1.94 -11.55 -0.36
C LEU A 41 -2.91 -10.39 -0.15
N LEU A 42 -3.67 -10.00 -1.16
CA LEU A 42 -4.70 -8.94 -1.05
C LEU A 42 -5.80 -9.33 -0.04
N GLU A 43 -6.25 -10.59 -0.03
CA GLU A 43 -7.20 -11.09 0.96
C GLU A 43 -6.66 -10.97 2.39
N ASN A 44 -5.40 -11.33 2.60
CA ASN A 44 -4.76 -11.20 3.90
C ASN A 44 -4.67 -9.73 4.34
N ILE A 45 -4.29 -8.82 3.42
CA ILE A 45 -4.20 -7.38 3.70
C ILE A 45 -5.57 -6.83 4.09
N ILE A 46 -6.62 -7.17 3.37
CA ILE A 46 -7.99 -6.77 3.69
C ILE A 46 -8.34 -7.20 5.12
N SER A 47 -8.07 -8.47 5.46
CA SER A 47 -8.36 -9.01 6.79
C SER A 47 -7.59 -8.29 7.91
N GLU A 48 -6.29 -8.02 7.72
CA GLU A 48 -5.49 -7.31 8.73
C GLU A 48 -5.87 -5.82 8.83
N TYR A 49 -6.21 -5.19 7.70
CA TYR A 49 -6.68 -3.81 7.67
C TYR A 49 -7.99 -3.63 8.46
N GLU A 50 -8.96 -4.55 8.27
CA GLU A 50 -10.24 -4.50 8.98
C GLU A 50 -10.06 -4.57 10.50
N LYS A 51 -9.12 -5.34 11.00
CA LYS A 51 -8.81 -5.45 12.45
C LYS A 51 -8.29 -4.14 13.05
N ARG A 52 -7.65 -3.29 12.25
CA ARG A 52 -7.02 -2.05 12.71
C ARG A 52 -7.79 -0.79 12.28
N SER A 53 -9.00 -0.93 11.74
CA SER A 53 -9.79 0.18 11.21
C SER A 53 -10.10 1.27 12.24
N GLU A 54 -10.43 0.89 13.49
CA GLU A 54 -10.70 1.87 14.57
C GLU A 54 -9.43 2.65 14.96
N GLU A 55 -8.29 1.99 15.01
CA GLU A 55 -7.00 2.61 15.30
C GLU A 55 -6.63 3.62 14.20
N LEU A 56 -6.73 3.21 12.94
CA LEU A 56 -6.52 4.09 11.80
C LEU A 56 -7.43 5.33 11.84
N ALA A 57 -8.71 5.15 12.17
CA ALA A 57 -9.64 6.27 12.23
C ALA A 57 -9.27 7.29 13.33
N LYS A 58 -8.84 6.81 14.49
CA LYS A 58 -8.36 7.67 15.59
C LYS A 58 -7.08 8.41 15.17
N THR A 59 -6.12 7.69 14.61
CA THR A 59 -4.86 8.26 14.13
C THR A 59 -5.08 9.33 13.07
N ILE A 60 -5.95 9.08 12.08
CA ILE A 60 -6.33 10.08 11.07
C ILE A 60 -6.91 11.35 11.73
N SER A 61 -7.80 11.16 12.73
CA SER A 61 -8.40 12.29 13.45
C SER A 61 -7.35 13.09 14.21
N GLU A 62 -6.39 12.44 14.84
CA GLU A 62 -5.30 13.07 15.60
C GLU A 62 -4.29 13.79 14.70
N GLU A 63 -3.85 13.16 13.59
CA GLU A 63 -2.84 13.71 12.70
C GLU A 63 -3.35 14.89 11.85
N MET A 64 -4.55 14.78 11.29
CA MET A 64 -5.05 15.77 10.31
C MET A 64 -6.28 16.55 10.77
N GLY A 65 -6.79 16.28 11.96
CA GLY A 65 -7.95 17.00 12.50
C GLY A 65 -9.28 16.63 11.85
N ALA A 66 -9.39 15.52 11.13
CA ALA A 66 -10.68 15.06 10.59
C ALA A 66 -11.64 14.68 11.72
N PRO A 67 -12.93 15.03 11.65
CA PRO A 67 -13.91 14.55 12.62
C PRO A 67 -13.87 13.00 12.69
N LEU A 68 -13.86 12.44 13.89
CA LEU A 68 -13.71 10.99 14.09
C LEU A 68 -14.77 10.17 13.33
N TRP A 69 -16.02 10.68 13.26
CA TRP A 69 -17.07 10.04 12.48
C TRP A 69 -16.70 9.96 10.98
N LEU A 70 -16.11 11.03 10.41
CA LEU A 70 -15.68 11.08 9.02
C LEU A 70 -14.50 10.15 8.78
N SER A 71 -13.57 10.11 9.73
CA SER A 71 -12.43 9.17 9.68
C SER A 71 -12.91 7.73 9.61
N ASN A 72 -13.90 7.36 10.42
CA ASN A 72 -14.48 6.01 10.42
C ASN A 72 -15.26 5.68 9.14
N VAL A 73 -16.24 6.54 8.75
CA VAL A 73 -17.18 6.17 7.67
C VAL A 73 -16.65 6.42 6.27
N ALA A 74 -15.62 7.26 6.11
CA ALA A 74 -15.13 7.63 4.79
C ALA A 74 -13.61 7.41 4.62
N GLN A 75 -12.78 7.97 5.49
CA GLN A 75 -11.33 7.96 5.28
C GLN A 75 -10.73 6.55 5.32
N VAL A 76 -11.05 5.78 6.35
CA VAL A 76 -10.58 4.38 6.50
C VAL A 76 -11.23 3.49 5.46
N THR A 77 -12.54 3.61 5.27
CA THR A 77 -13.29 2.76 4.34
C THR A 77 -12.86 2.96 2.88
N SER A 78 -12.51 4.19 2.48
CA SER A 78 -12.00 4.44 1.12
C SER A 78 -10.67 3.70 0.87
N GLY A 79 -9.79 3.66 1.86
CA GLY A 79 -8.55 2.88 1.77
C GLY A 79 -8.82 1.38 1.58
N LEU A 80 -9.72 0.82 2.41
CA LEU A 80 -10.13 -0.57 2.33
C LEU A 80 -10.80 -0.92 0.99
N SER A 81 -11.63 -0.03 0.45
CA SER A 81 -12.31 -0.23 -0.83
C SER A 81 -11.32 -0.45 -1.97
N HIS A 82 -10.21 0.29 -2.01
CA HIS A 82 -9.20 0.10 -3.05
C HIS A 82 -8.61 -1.32 -3.07
N PHE A 83 -8.40 -1.95 -1.91
CA PHE A 83 -7.96 -3.34 -1.86
C PHE A 83 -9.06 -4.31 -2.31
N LYS A 84 -10.30 -4.09 -1.88
CA LYS A 84 -11.46 -4.93 -2.28
C LYS A 84 -11.71 -4.84 -3.78
N ASP A 85 -11.74 -3.63 -4.34
CA ASP A 85 -11.96 -3.41 -5.78
C ASP A 85 -10.83 -4.00 -6.62
N THR A 86 -9.57 -3.79 -6.18
CA THR A 86 -8.39 -4.35 -6.86
C THR A 86 -8.41 -5.88 -6.83
N LEU A 87 -8.83 -6.50 -5.72
CA LEU A 87 -8.98 -7.94 -5.60
C LEU A 87 -10.01 -8.48 -6.60
N GLU A 88 -11.17 -7.84 -6.72
CA GLU A 88 -12.20 -8.27 -7.66
C GLU A 88 -11.74 -8.13 -9.12
N VAL A 89 -11.06 -7.04 -9.45
CA VAL A 89 -10.46 -6.86 -10.77
C VAL A 89 -9.41 -7.93 -11.05
N LEU A 90 -8.51 -8.20 -10.08
CA LEU A 90 -7.43 -9.17 -10.25
C LEU A 90 -7.93 -10.59 -10.52
N LYS A 91 -9.04 -11.00 -9.90
CA LYS A 91 -9.64 -12.34 -10.11
C LYS A 91 -9.93 -12.63 -11.58
N THR A 92 -10.34 -11.61 -12.33
CA THR A 92 -10.74 -11.74 -13.73
C THR A 92 -9.72 -11.17 -14.73
N PHE A 93 -8.68 -10.47 -14.23
CA PHE A 93 -7.70 -9.83 -15.08
C PHE A 93 -6.79 -10.85 -15.77
N GLU A 94 -6.68 -10.73 -17.10
CA GLU A 94 -5.79 -11.56 -17.91
C GLU A 94 -4.50 -10.80 -18.23
N PHE A 95 -3.38 -11.33 -17.71
CA PHE A 95 -2.06 -10.75 -17.96
C PHE A 95 -1.49 -11.13 -19.33
N GLU A 96 -2.04 -12.15 -19.96
CA GLU A 96 -1.61 -12.62 -21.28
C GLU A 96 -2.83 -12.93 -22.15
N GLY A 97 -2.78 -12.57 -23.42
CA GLY A 97 -3.87 -12.81 -24.36
C GLY A 97 -3.47 -12.57 -25.81
N ILE A 98 -4.27 -13.08 -26.74
CA ILE A 98 -4.07 -12.83 -28.17
C ILE A 98 -4.95 -11.67 -28.61
N GLU A 99 -4.33 -10.61 -29.11
CA GLU A 99 -5.00 -9.43 -29.66
C GLU A 99 -4.54 -9.24 -31.12
N ASN A 100 -5.45 -9.28 -32.08
CA ASN A 100 -5.14 -9.11 -33.51
C ASN A 100 -3.96 -9.98 -34.02
N ASN A 101 -3.93 -11.26 -33.64
CA ASN A 101 -2.86 -12.22 -33.97
C ASN A 101 -1.49 -11.95 -33.30
N TYR A 102 -1.41 -11.04 -32.34
CA TYR A 102 -0.23 -10.81 -31.51
C TYR A 102 -0.45 -11.36 -30.10
N LEU A 103 0.58 -11.96 -29.51
CA LEU A 103 0.59 -12.27 -28.10
C LEU A 103 0.89 -10.98 -27.33
N VAL A 104 -0.07 -10.50 -26.57
CA VAL A 104 0.10 -9.37 -25.66
C VAL A 104 0.32 -9.89 -24.25
N ARG A 105 1.44 -9.51 -23.63
CA ARG A 105 1.79 -9.87 -22.26
C ARG A 105 1.98 -8.62 -21.43
N ARG A 106 1.30 -8.57 -20.29
CA ARG A 106 1.38 -7.49 -19.30
C ARG A 106 2.26 -7.93 -18.15
N GLU A 107 3.41 -7.31 -18.01
CA GLU A 107 4.42 -7.67 -17.02
C GLU A 107 4.60 -6.55 -15.99
N PRO A 108 5.04 -6.87 -14.74
CA PRO A 108 5.33 -5.85 -13.75
C PRO A 108 6.47 -4.95 -14.21
N ILE A 109 6.31 -3.64 -14.03
CA ILE A 109 7.29 -2.64 -14.46
C ILE A 109 8.56 -2.62 -13.60
N GLY A 110 8.51 -3.18 -12.36
CA GLY A 110 9.64 -3.19 -11.43
C GLY A 110 9.35 -2.51 -10.11
N VAL A 111 10.27 -1.64 -9.67
CA VAL A 111 10.14 -0.87 -8.43
C VAL A 111 9.39 0.43 -8.68
N ILE A 112 8.37 0.72 -7.89
CA ILE A 112 7.56 1.93 -7.98
C ILE A 112 7.87 2.87 -6.81
N GLY A 113 8.26 4.12 -7.11
CA GLY A 113 8.30 5.19 -6.13
C GLY A 113 6.92 5.84 -5.96
N MET A 114 6.46 5.98 -4.73
CA MET A 114 5.15 6.55 -4.40
C MET A 114 5.30 7.72 -3.44
N ILE A 115 4.69 8.87 -3.77
CA ILE A 115 4.61 10.04 -2.91
C ILE A 115 3.14 10.37 -2.72
N THR A 116 2.69 10.47 -1.45
CA THR A 116 1.28 10.67 -1.15
C THR A 116 1.03 11.91 -0.28
N PRO A 117 -0.07 12.65 -0.51
CA PRO A 117 -0.47 13.78 0.30
C PRO A 117 -1.14 13.33 1.62
N TRP A 118 -1.42 14.31 2.48
CA TRP A 118 -1.94 14.11 3.84
C TRP A 118 -3.47 14.09 3.96
N ASN A 119 -4.17 14.68 3.00
CA ASN A 119 -5.60 15.03 3.16
C ASN A 119 -6.56 13.82 3.17
N TRP A 120 -6.16 12.70 2.58
CA TRP A 120 -6.83 11.40 2.60
C TRP A 120 -5.77 10.30 2.69
N PRO A 121 -5.04 10.15 3.82
CA PRO A 121 -3.82 9.36 3.87
C PRO A 121 -4.04 7.91 3.44
N MET A 122 -5.03 7.22 4.00
CA MET A 122 -5.28 5.81 3.64
C MET A 122 -5.79 5.64 2.21
N ASN A 123 -6.67 6.54 1.72
CA ASN A 123 -7.10 6.53 0.32
C ASN A 123 -5.90 6.61 -0.63
N GLN A 124 -5.01 7.57 -0.39
CA GLN A 124 -3.86 7.84 -1.27
C GLN A 124 -2.82 6.73 -1.25
N MET A 125 -2.55 6.13 -0.11
CA MET A 125 -1.61 5.01 0.01
C MET A 125 -2.20 3.73 -0.57
N CYS A 126 -3.41 3.36 -0.16
CA CYS A 126 -4.03 2.09 -0.52
C CYS A 126 -4.30 1.96 -2.03
N THR A 127 -4.76 3.03 -2.70
CA THR A 127 -5.01 2.98 -4.16
C THR A 127 -3.75 2.62 -4.96
N LYS A 128 -2.58 3.08 -4.51
CA LYS A 128 -1.30 2.82 -5.17
C LYS A 128 -0.73 1.45 -4.80
N VAL A 129 -0.76 1.12 -3.50
CA VAL A 129 -0.19 -0.12 -2.98
C VAL A 129 -0.99 -1.34 -3.46
N ALA A 130 -2.32 -1.28 -3.45
CA ALA A 130 -3.16 -2.37 -3.93
C ALA A 130 -2.86 -2.70 -5.41
N SER A 131 -2.82 -1.68 -6.26
CA SER A 131 -2.51 -1.84 -7.69
C SER A 131 -1.09 -2.36 -7.93
N ALA A 132 -0.11 -1.90 -7.15
CA ALA A 132 1.27 -2.38 -7.27
C ALA A 132 1.40 -3.85 -6.88
N ILE A 133 0.78 -4.29 -5.78
CA ILE A 133 0.75 -5.70 -5.38
C ILE A 133 0.05 -6.53 -6.45
N ALA A 134 -1.12 -6.12 -6.93
CA ALA A 134 -1.87 -6.83 -7.96
C ALA A 134 -1.08 -7.02 -9.25
N SER A 135 -0.27 -6.03 -9.63
CA SER A 135 0.57 -6.09 -10.83
C SER A 135 1.92 -6.81 -10.63
N GLY A 136 2.27 -7.22 -9.39
CA GLY A 136 3.55 -7.88 -9.11
C GLY A 136 4.74 -6.91 -8.97
N CYS A 137 4.49 -5.63 -8.74
CA CYS A 137 5.53 -4.62 -8.53
C CYS A 137 5.93 -4.53 -7.07
N THR A 138 7.18 -4.16 -6.83
CA THR A 138 7.68 -3.77 -5.50
C THR A 138 7.69 -2.25 -5.38
N MET A 139 7.78 -1.71 -4.17
CA MET A 139 7.54 -0.28 -3.99
C MET A 139 8.31 0.34 -2.83
N VAL A 140 8.52 1.64 -2.95
CA VAL A 140 8.99 2.53 -1.89
C VAL A 140 7.96 3.65 -1.75
N LEU A 141 7.36 3.78 -0.58
CA LEU A 141 6.34 4.78 -0.27
C LEU A 141 6.91 5.87 0.66
N LYS A 142 6.82 7.13 0.26
CA LYS A 142 7.04 8.29 1.11
C LYS A 142 5.69 8.97 1.37
N PRO A 143 5.06 8.76 2.53
CA PRO A 143 3.84 9.48 2.90
C PRO A 143 4.16 10.94 3.25
N SER A 144 3.11 11.76 3.38
CA SER A 144 3.28 13.10 3.89
C SER A 144 3.76 13.09 5.35
N GLU A 145 4.64 14.01 5.67
CA GLU A 145 5.12 14.27 7.03
C GLU A 145 4.03 14.78 7.99
N ILE A 146 2.87 15.19 7.45
CA ILE A 146 1.71 15.62 8.24
C ILE A 146 0.93 14.43 8.80
N THR A 147 0.94 13.28 8.11
CA THR A 147 0.22 12.06 8.50
C THR A 147 1.12 10.82 8.49
N PRO A 148 2.22 10.84 9.25
CA PRO A 148 3.21 9.76 9.20
C PRO A 148 2.77 8.50 9.94
N PHE A 149 2.00 8.61 11.03
CA PHE A 149 1.59 7.46 11.84
C PHE A 149 0.61 6.56 11.11
N CYS A 150 -0.27 7.13 10.25
CA CYS A 150 -1.08 6.34 9.32
C CYS A 150 -0.21 5.44 8.42
N GLY A 151 0.92 5.97 7.94
CA GLY A 151 1.88 5.19 7.14
C GLY A 151 2.54 4.06 7.93
N ILE A 152 2.90 4.31 9.19
CA ILE A 152 3.51 3.32 10.08
C ILE A 152 2.51 2.19 10.38
N ILE A 153 1.28 2.53 10.78
CA ILE A 153 0.22 1.53 11.03
C ILE A 153 -0.04 0.72 9.75
N PHE A 154 -0.03 1.37 8.60
CA PHE A 154 -0.22 0.66 7.34
C PHE A 154 0.93 -0.31 7.02
N ALA A 155 2.18 0.06 7.29
CA ALA A 155 3.32 -0.85 7.16
C ALA A 155 3.19 -2.07 8.09
N GLU A 156 2.76 -1.87 9.33
CA GLU A 156 2.49 -2.96 10.28
C GLU A 156 1.35 -3.88 9.82
N ILE A 157 0.30 -3.33 9.19
CA ILE A 157 -0.78 -4.11 8.57
C ILE A 157 -0.22 -5.01 7.46
N LEU A 158 0.64 -4.46 6.60
CA LEU A 158 1.24 -5.21 5.50
C LEU A 158 2.18 -6.32 6.02
N ASP A 159 2.94 -6.07 7.09
CA ASP A 159 3.77 -7.09 7.74
C ASP A 159 2.91 -8.21 8.36
N ALA A 160 1.86 -7.85 9.10
CA ALA A 160 0.91 -8.81 9.67
C ALA A 160 0.24 -9.67 8.59
N ALA A 161 -0.07 -9.09 7.43
CA ALA A 161 -0.62 -9.77 6.26
C ALA A 161 0.40 -10.67 5.54
N LYS A 162 1.67 -10.67 5.98
CA LYS A 162 2.76 -11.45 5.40
C LYS A 162 3.15 -11.00 3.99
N VAL A 163 3.10 -9.70 3.73
CA VAL A 163 3.74 -9.13 2.54
C VAL A 163 5.22 -9.47 2.59
N PRO A 164 5.81 -10.08 1.54
CA PRO A 164 7.20 -10.51 1.59
C PRO A 164 8.15 -9.32 1.85
N PRO A 165 9.23 -9.54 2.64
CA PRO A 165 10.22 -8.50 2.92
C PRO A 165 10.73 -7.82 1.66
N GLY A 166 10.79 -6.49 1.67
CA GLY A 166 11.26 -5.67 0.56
C GLY A 166 10.22 -5.39 -0.54
N VAL A 167 9.07 -6.08 -0.55
CA VAL A 167 7.98 -5.77 -1.50
C VAL A 167 7.40 -4.38 -1.24
N PHE A 168 7.24 -4.04 0.03
CA PHE A 168 6.85 -2.70 0.49
C PHE A 168 7.94 -2.14 1.40
N ASN A 169 8.30 -0.87 1.18
CA ASN A 169 9.27 -0.12 1.99
C ASN A 169 8.67 1.27 2.26
N LEU A 170 8.67 1.69 3.53
CA LEU A 170 8.16 2.97 4.00
C LEU A 170 9.33 3.88 4.38
#